data_beb08dbfc2734e5caa7b0b4e65616af6
#
_entry.id   beb08dbfc2734e5caa7b0b4e65616af6
#
_cell.length_a   1.000
_cell.length_b   1.000
_cell.length_c   1.000
_cell.angle_alpha   90.00
_cell.angle_beta   90.00
_cell.angle_gamma   90.00
#
_symmetry.space_group_name_H-M   'P 1'
#
loop_
_entity.id
_entity.type
_entity.pdbx_description
1 polymer ?
#
loop_
_entity_poly.entity_id
_entity_poly.type
_entity_poly.pdbx_seq_one_letter_code
_entity_poly.pdbx_strand_id
1 'polypeptide(L)'
;TWLRRQRQMCIRDRAFGGVQKTNANHSLRRLLMLKDQGLLDKQHAEWVHFLGTGRCDHAVTYTAMQKAIRKYVNENITISFDCASPFIAVANGQVYTHNSFTTKRFSYIMHKMVDDKVTGQKDEPWPWDSSPIGERLTWKDINYYNPGDLNKNGKEGKTSWDSFAYALMMGHNVYEHINATQMANRLASRPSSQMSTWVPPQY
;
A
#
# COMPACT_ATOMS: atom_id res chain seq x y z
N THR A 1 29.98 15.57 -19.05
CA THR A 1 29.61 16.14 -17.71
C THR A 1 28.60 17.29 -17.82
N TRP A 2 28.76 18.18 -18.82
CA TRP A 2 27.83 19.30 -19.03
C TRP A 2 26.41 18.84 -19.47
N LEU A 3 26.30 17.88 -20.35
CA LEU A 3 25.05 17.26 -20.76
C LEU A 3 24.35 16.50 -19.60
N ARG A 4 25.09 15.91 -18.67
CA ARG A 4 24.53 15.33 -17.45
C ARG A 4 23.95 16.40 -16.53
N ARG A 5 24.63 17.53 -16.35
CA ARG A 5 24.08 18.66 -15.56
C ARG A 5 22.85 19.26 -16.19
N GLN A 6 22.78 19.43 -17.51
CA GLN A 6 21.57 19.92 -18.19
C GLN A 6 20.40 18.95 -18.06
N ARG A 7 20.62 17.64 -18.17
CA ARG A 7 19.56 16.63 -17.93
C ARG A 7 19.07 16.65 -16.49
N GLN A 8 19.93 16.92 -15.52
CA GLN A 8 19.54 17.04 -14.11
C GLN A 8 18.76 18.33 -13.82
N MET A 9 19.01 19.40 -14.53
CA MET A 9 18.28 20.67 -14.36
C MET A 9 16.84 20.62 -14.86
N CYS A 10 16.49 19.66 -15.75
CA CYS A 10 15.14 19.49 -16.28
C CYS A 10 14.36 18.38 -15.59
N ILE A 11 14.95 17.63 -14.65
CA ILE A 11 14.25 16.57 -13.91
C ILE A 11 13.53 17.19 -12.72
N ARG A 12 12.23 17.30 -12.83
CA ARG A 12 11.33 17.77 -11.75
C ARG A 12 10.85 16.63 -10.85
N ASP A 13 11.06 15.38 -11.27
CA ASP A 13 10.59 14.20 -10.59
C ASP A 13 11.74 13.46 -9.92
N ARG A 14 11.48 12.89 -8.75
CA ARG A 14 12.46 12.13 -7.97
C ARG A 14 11.86 10.86 -7.43
N ALA A 15 12.58 9.75 -7.60
CA ALA A 15 12.20 8.47 -7.03
C ALA A 15 13.24 8.00 -6.01
N PHE A 16 12.76 7.53 -4.87
CA PHE A 16 13.60 7.01 -3.79
C PHE A 16 13.28 5.55 -3.50
N GLY A 17 14.30 4.70 -3.56
CA GLY A 17 14.26 3.30 -3.17
C GLY A 17 15.05 3.04 -1.87
N GLY A 18 14.91 1.84 -1.29
CA GLY A 18 15.75 1.34 -0.21
C GLY A 18 15.12 1.44 1.19
N VAL A 19 15.85 2.01 2.13
CA VAL A 19 15.56 1.93 3.58
C VAL A 19 14.24 2.54 4.05
N GLN A 20 13.59 3.40 3.26
CA GLN A 20 12.29 3.98 3.61
C GLN A 20 11.17 2.93 3.72
N LYS A 21 11.36 1.72 3.17
CA LYS A 21 10.41 0.61 3.31
C LYS A 21 10.11 0.27 4.76
N THR A 22 11.09 0.42 5.62
CA THR A 22 11.01 0.02 7.02
C THR A 22 10.62 1.15 7.94
N ASN A 23 11.00 2.39 7.61
CA ASN A 23 10.76 3.54 8.49
C ASN A 23 10.58 4.83 7.68
N ALA A 24 9.41 5.44 7.79
CA ALA A 24 9.06 6.70 7.12
C ALA A 24 9.94 7.89 7.55
N ASN A 25 10.65 7.83 8.67
CA ASN A 25 11.61 8.87 9.07
C ASN A 25 12.75 9.03 8.06
N HIS A 26 13.13 7.96 7.36
CA HIS A 26 14.12 8.07 6.28
C HIS A 26 13.59 8.90 5.10
N SER A 27 12.29 8.77 4.79
CA SER A 27 11.64 9.59 3.78
C SER A 27 11.59 11.07 4.22
N LEU A 28 11.23 11.33 5.48
CA LEU A 28 11.23 12.68 6.02
C LEU A 28 12.61 13.33 5.95
N ARG A 29 13.65 12.63 6.38
CA ARG A 29 15.04 13.15 6.31
C ARG A 29 15.43 13.50 4.88
N ARG A 30 15.10 12.66 3.89
CA ARG A 30 15.36 12.93 2.47
C ARG A 30 14.63 14.16 1.98
N LEU A 31 13.36 14.31 2.33
CA LEU A 31 12.58 15.50 1.96
C LEU A 31 13.15 16.77 2.60
N LEU A 32 13.58 16.72 3.85
CA LEU A 32 14.24 17.85 4.51
C LEU A 32 15.55 18.22 3.83
N MET A 33 16.38 17.25 3.50
CA MET A 33 17.63 17.49 2.75
C MET A 33 17.36 18.15 1.39
N LEU A 34 16.35 17.67 0.65
CA LEU A 34 15.96 18.28 -0.63
C LEU A 34 15.44 19.70 -0.44
N LYS A 35 14.66 19.95 0.62
CA LYS A 35 14.17 21.29 0.97
C LYS A 35 15.33 22.23 1.26
N ASP A 36 16.29 21.82 2.11
CA ASP A 36 17.42 22.65 2.52
C ASP A 36 18.37 22.96 1.34
N GLN A 37 18.37 22.13 0.30
CA GLN A 37 19.09 22.35 -0.95
C GLN A 37 18.28 23.14 -2.00
N GLY A 38 17.07 23.60 -1.70
CA GLY A 38 16.20 24.29 -2.64
C GLY A 38 15.61 23.39 -3.74
N LEU A 39 15.74 22.07 -3.60
CA LEU A 39 15.36 21.11 -4.64
C LEU A 39 13.88 20.66 -4.56
N LEU A 40 13.12 21.17 -3.59
CA LEU A 40 11.66 20.97 -3.48
C LEU A 40 10.85 22.20 -3.87
N ASP A 41 11.47 23.27 -4.32
CA ASP A 41 10.74 24.46 -4.76
C ASP A 41 9.98 24.21 -6.07
N LYS A 42 9.12 25.17 -6.46
CA LYS A 42 8.25 25.07 -7.63
C LYS A 42 9.02 24.93 -8.97
N GLN A 43 10.27 25.34 -9.01
CA GLN A 43 11.09 25.26 -10.21
C GLN A 43 11.74 23.89 -10.37
N HIS A 44 11.97 23.16 -9.26
CA HIS A 44 12.80 21.97 -9.22
C HIS A 44 12.05 20.67 -8.87
N ALA A 45 10.80 20.74 -8.42
CA ALA A 45 10.05 19.55 -8.05
C ALA A 45 8.56 19.67 -8.37
N GLU A 46 8.03 18.63 -9.00
CA GLU A 46 6.58 18.42 -9.17
C GLU A 46 6.15 17.12 -8.51
N TRP A 47 7.01 16.10 -8.52
CA TRP A 47 6.68 14.79 -8.03
C TRP A 47 7.84 14.12 -7.30
N VAL A 48 7.50 13.50 -6.15
CA VAL A 48 8.41 12.64 -5.39
C VAL A 48 7.76 11.28 -5.21
N HIS A 49 8.45 10.22 -5.59
CA HIS A 49 7.98 8.85 -5.49
C HIS A 49 8.81 8.02 -4.53
N PHE A 50 8.16 7.27 -3.64
CA PHE A 50 8.80 6.34 -2.72
C PHE A 50 8.53 4.90 -3.14
N LEU A 51 9.55 4.25 -3.70
CA LEU A 51 9.48 2.90 -4.23
C LEU A 51 9.36 1.83 -3.15
N GLY A 52 8.50 0.86 -3.38
CA GLY A 52 8.42 -0.38 -2.62
C GLY A 52 7.89 -0.23 -1.19
N THR A 53 7.03 0.72 -0.93
CA THR A 53 6.37 0.93 0.36
C THR A 53 4.85 1.02 0.20
N GLY A 54 4.10 0.35 1.03
CA GLY A 54 2.63 0.31 0.96
C GLY A 54 1.98 0.03 2.31
N ARG A 55 2.65 0.38 3.41
CA ARG A 55 2.11 0.24 4.76
C ARG A 55 1.08 1.35 5.03
N CYS A 56 0.04 1.04 5.81
CA CYS A 56 -0.99 2.02 6.17
C CYS A 56 -0.43 3.22 6.96
N ASP A 57 0.54 3.01 7.84
CA ASP A 57 1.21 4.07 8.58
C ASP A 57 2.03 4.99 7.67
N HIS A 58 2.70 4.43 6.66
CA HIS A 58 3.41 5.21 5.65
C HIS A 58 2.44 6.05 4.82
N ALA A 59 1.28 5.50 4.45
CA ALA A 59 0.26 6.24 3.70
C ALA A 59 -0.20 7.51 4.45
N VAL A 60 -0.50 7.39 5.75
CA VAL A 60 -0.86 8.55 6.59
C VAL A 60 0.29 9.55 6.67
N THR A 61 1.51 9.05 6.92
CA THR A 61 2.71 9.89 7.08
C THR A 61 3.04 10.64 5.79
N TYR A 62 3.04 9.97 4.64
CA TYR A 62 3.33 10.62 3.35
C TYR A 62 2.27 11.63 2.97
N THR A 63 1.00 11.37 3.26
CA THR A 63 -0.06 12.35 3.05
C THR A 63 0.14 13.59 3.93
N ALA A 64 0.53 13.41 5.19
CA ALA A 64 0.84 14.52 6.08
C ALA A 64 2.07 15.31 5.61
N MET A 65 3.14 14.63 5.19
CA MET A 65 4.32 15.26 4.61
C MET A 65 3.99 16.07 3.35
N GLN A 66 3.19 15.51 2.44
CA GLN A 66 2.75 16.23 1.24
C GLN A 66 1.99 17.52 1.60
N LYS A 67 1.07 17.44 2.56
CA LYS A 67 0.33 18.62 3.01
C LYS A 67 1.23 19.68 3.62
N ALA A 68 2.20 19.27 4.42
CA ALA A 68 3.16 20.20 5.02
C ALA A 68 4.02 20.87 3.93
N ILE A 69 4.55 20.12 2.97
CA ILE A 69 5.34 20.67 1.87
C ILE A 69 4.49 21.60 1.01
N ARG A 70 3.26 21.23 0.70
CA ARG A 70 2.33 22.08 -0.07
C ARG A 70 2.05 23.40 0.63
N LYS A 71 1.94 23.38 1.93
CA LYS A 71 1.66 24.58 2.73
C LYS A 71 2.86 25.53 2.84
N TYR A 72 4.07 24.99 2.98
CA TYR A 72 5.23 25.77 3.42
C TYR A 72 6.35 25.90 2.38
N VAL A 73 6.34 25.08 1.33
CA VAL A 73 7.46 25.01 0.37
C VAL A 73 6.99 25.10 -1.08
N ASN A 74 6.11 24.19 -1.50
CA ASN A 74 5.71 24.06 -2.90
C ASN A 74 4.30 23.47 -2.99
N GLU A 75 3.32 24.29 -3.32
CA GLU A 75 1.90 23.93 -3.39
C GLU A 75 1.59 22.84 -4.45
N ASN A 76 2.45 22.68 -5.46
CA ASN A 76 2.23 21.78 -6.58
C ASN A 76 2.82 20.38 -6.35
N ILE A 77 3.61 20.17 -5.29
CA ILE A 77 4.29 18.88 -5.06
C ILE A 77 3.30 17.74 -4.90
N THR A 78 3.58 16.63 -5.54
CA THR A 78 2.86 15.37 -5.34
C THR A 78 3.82 14.32 -4.75
N ILE A 79 3.39 13.66 -3.69
CA ILE A 79 4.06 12.48 -3.14
C ILE A 79 3.25 11.24 -3.49
N SER A 80 3.89 10.27 -4.09
CA SER A 80 3.31 8.96 -4.37
C SER A 80 4.20 7.82 -3.86
N PHE A 81 3.64 6.65 -3.77
CA PHE A 81 4.35 5.44 -3.39
C PHE A 81 3.68 4.21 -4.01
N ASP A 82 4.42 3.12 -4.12
CA ASP A 82 3.94 1.86 -4.65
C ASP A 82 4.40 0.68 -3.81
N CYS A 83 3.74 -0.45 -3.96
CA CYS A 83 4.23 -1.73 -3.47
C CYS A 83 3.61 -2.92 -4.20
N ALA A 84 4.32 -4.04 -4.18
CA ALA A 84 3.81 -5.32 -4.64
C ALA A 84 3.07 -6.11 -3.54
N SER A 85 2.90 -5.54 -2.35
CA SER A 85 2.37 -6.27 -1.17
C SER A 85 0.99 -6.91 -1.40
N PRO A 86 0.01 -6.26 -2.07
CA PRO A 86 -1.28 -6.89 -2.36
C PRO A 86 -1.16 -8.16 -3.19
N PHE A 87 -0.24 -8.19 -4.14
CA PHE A 87 0.01 -9.33 -5.03
C PHE A 87 0.81 -10.42 -4.31
N ILE A 88 1.85 -10.03 -3.57
CA ILE A 88 2.66 -10.95 -2.77
C ILE A 88 1.81 -11.65 -1.70
N ALA A 89 0.85 -10.95 -1.09
CA ALA A 89 -0.06 -11.54 -0.13
C ALA A 89 -0.83 -12.71 -0.76
N VAL A 90 -1.36 -12.53 -1.97
CA VAL A 90 -2.06 -13.61 -2.69
C VAL A 90 -1.13 -14.76 -3.00
N ALA A 91 0.11 -14.49 -3.46
CA ALA A 91 1.10 -15.53 -3.70
C ALA A 91 1.44 -16.35 -2.45
N ASN A 92 1.28 -15.75 -1.26
CA ASN A 92 1.44 -16.42 0.03
C ASN A 92 0.11 -16.99 0.58
N GLY A 93 -0.93 -17.05 -0.22
CA GLY A 93 -2.24 -17.54 0.19
C GLY A 93 -2.96 -16.63 1.19
N GLN A 94 -2.74 -15.34 1.13
CA GLN A 94 -3.32 -14.37 2.06
C GLN A 94 -4.24 -13.40 1.33
N VAL A 95 -5.36 -13.10 1.97
CA VAL A 95 -6.33 -12.11 1.52
C VAL A 95 -6.44 -10.98 2.54
N TYR A 96 -6.55 -9.75 2.07
CA TYR A 96 -6.87 -8.60 2.90
C TYR A 96 -8.37 -8.62 3.21
N THR A 97 -8.74 -8.55 4.47
CA THR A 97 -10.16 -8.57 4.86
C THR A 97 -10.69 -7.18 5.18
N HIS A 98 -9.85 -6.33 5.70
CA HIS A 98 -10.12 -4.91 5.92
C HIS A 98 -8.83 -4.20 6.36
N ASN A 99 -8.90 -2.88 6.44
CA ASN A 99 -7.84 -2.07 7.02
C ASN A 99 -8.23 -1.58 8.42
N SER A 100 -7.24 -1.42 9.28
CA SER A 100 -7.42 -0.93 10.65
C SER A 100 -6.61 0.33 10.87
N PHE A 101 -7.32 1.43 11.19
CA PHE A 101 -6.75 2.72 11.58
C PHE A 101 -7.27 3.10 12.97
N THR A 102 -6.66 2.51 13.98
CA THR A 102 -7.01 2.75 15.38
C THR A 102 -5.89 3.45 16.11
N THR A 103 -6.16 3.96 17.32
CA THR A 103 -5.14 4.53 18.22
C THR A 103 -4.06 3.54 18.65
N LYS A 104 -4.24 2.26 18.35
CA LYS A 104 -3.26 1.22 18.64
C LYS A 104 -2.47 0.77 17.43
N ARG A 105 -3.06 0.84 16.23
CA ARG A 105 -2.47 0.21 15.05
C ARG A 105 -3.00 0.82 13.75
N PHE A 106 -2.08 0.97 12.80
CA PHE A 106 -2.37 1.21 11.38
C PHE A 106 -1.89 0.02 10.57
N SER A 107 -2.79 -0.81 10.08
CA SER A 107 -2.41 -2.04 9.36
C SER A 107 -3.54 -2.60 8.51
N TYR A 108 -3.16 -3.44 7.57
CA TYR A 108 -4.08 -4.39 6.94
C TYR A 108 -4.33 -5.56 7.88
N ILE A 109 -5.56 -6.03 7.91
CA ILE A 109 -5.92 -7.31 8.53
C ILE A 109 -5.98 -8.32 7.39
N MET A 110 -5.22 -9.41 7.57
CA MET A 110 -5.07 -10.45 6.56
C MET A 110 -5.42 -11.79 7.16
N HIS A 111 -6.07 -12.63 6.36
CA HIS A 111 -6.36 -14.00 6.68
C HIS A 111 -5.72 -14.93 5.66
N LYS A 112 -5.35 -16.13 6.08
CA LYS A 112 -5.01 -17.20 5.15
C LYS A 112 -6.28 -17.71 4.49
N MET A 113 -6.19 -17.97 3.19
CA MET A 113 -7.24 -18.65 2.47
C MET A 113 -7.41 -20.07 3.00
N VAL A 114 -8.65 -20.50 3.06
CA VAL A 114 -8.98 -21.88 3.42
C VAL A 114 -8.57 -22.79 2.27
N ASP A 115 -7.92 -23.87 2.62
CA ASP A 115 -7.34 -24.84 1.69
C ASP A 115 -7.82 -26.26 2.02
N ASP A 116 -9.11 -26.49 1.80
CA ASP A 116 -9.70 -27.82 1.96
C ASP A 116 -10.75 -28.09 0.89
N LYS A 117 -10.91 -29.39 0.57
CA LYS A 117 -11.84 -29.84 -0.47
C LYS A 117 -13.31 -29.56 -0.15
N VAL A 118 -13.66 -29.57 1.12
CA VAL A 118 -15.06 -29.39 1.55
C VAL A 118 -15.47 -27.96 1.36
N THR A 119 -14.66 -27.02 1.85
CA THR A 119 -14.93 -25.58 1.70
C THR A 119 -14.85 -25.15 0.25
N GLY A 120 -13.89 -25.67 -0.51
CA GLY A 120 -13.72 -25.35 -1.93
C GLY A 120 -14.85 -25.80 -2.85
N GLN A 121 -15.77 -26.65 -2.38
CA GLN A 121 -16.94 -27.08 -3.14
C GLN A 121 -18.22 -26.33 -2.76
N LYS A 122 -18.17 -25.44 -1.77
CA LYS A 122 -19.33 -24.73 -1.29
C LYS A 122 -19.74 -23.59 -2.21
N ASP A 123 -21.00 -23.53 -2.53
CA ASP A 123 -21.65 -22.39 -3.21
C ASP A 123 -22.11 -21.32 -2.20
N GLU A 124 -21.43 -21.24 -1.05
CA GLU A 124 -21.66 -20.22 -0.04
C GLU A 124 -20.88 -18.94 -0.41
N PRO A 125 -21.41 -17.77 -0.09
CA PRO A 125 -20.70 -16.51 -0.31
C PRO A 125 -19.31 -16.51 0.32
N TRP A 126 -18.35 -15.92 -0.38
CA TRP A 126 -17.02 -15.69 0.16
C TRP A 126 -17.10 -14.65 1.29
N PRO A 127 -16.52 -14.90 2.46
CA PRO A 127 -16.79 -14.10 3.66
C PRO A 127 -16.12 -12.71 3.64
N TRP A 128 -15.25 -12.44 2.66
CA TRP A 128 -14.56 -11.15 2.55
C TRP A 128 -15.16 -10.34 1.39
N ASP A 129 -16.31 -9.75 1.67
CA ASP A 129 -17.18 -9.06 0.72
C ASP A 129 -16.95 -7.54 0.63
N SER A 130 -15.88 -7.03 1.25
CA SER A 130 -15.59 -5.60 1.32
C SER A 130 -15.20 -4.94 -0.02
N SER A 131 -15.05 -5.72 -1.08
CA SER A 131 -14.80 -5.23 -2.43
C SER A 131 -15.90 -5.63 -3.40
N PRO A 132 -16.10 -4.87 -4.50
CA PRO A 132 -17.04 -5.25 -5.57
C PRO A 132 -16.75 -6.60 -6.22
N ILE A 133 -15.54 -7.11 -6.06
CA ILE A 133 -15.16 -8.46 -6.47
C ILE A 133 -15.62 -9.44 -5.42
N GLY A 134 -15.24 -9.23 -4.15
CA GLY A 134 -15.57 -10.12 -3.04
C GLY A 134 -17.07 -10.34 -2.86
N GLU A 135 -17.88 -9.29 -3.02
CA GLU A 135 -19.36 -9.38 -2.95
C GLU A 135 -19.98 -10.41 -3.92
N ARG A 136 -19.28 -10.77 -4.97
CA ARG A 136 -19.80 -11.64 -6.05
C ARG A 136 -19.21 -13.03 -6.03
N LEU A 137 -18.26 -13.29 -5.13
CA LEU A 137 -17.54 -14.55 -5.09
C LEU A 137 -18.18 -15.55 -4.13
N THR A 138 -18.07 -16.81 -4.48
CA THR A 138 -18.30 -17.95 -3.61
C THR A 138 -16.98 -18.64 -3.29
N TRP A 139 -16.97 -19.52 -2.31
CA TRP A 139 -15.80 -20.34 -2.01
C TRP A 139 -15.32 -21.15 -3.23
N LYS A 140 -16.28 -21.65 -4.02
CA LYS A 140 -16.01 -22.43 -5.21
C LYS A 140 -15.27 -21.65 -6.29
N ASP A 141 -15.54 -20.35 -6.42
CA ASP A 141 -14.84 -19.51 -7.41
C ASP A 141 -13.35 -19.32 -7.07
N ILE A 142 -13.00 -19.40 -5.79
CA ILE A 142 -11.64 -19.15 -5.31
C ILE A 142 -10.84 -20.45 -5.13
N ASN A 143 -11.48 -21.53 -4.65
CA ASN A 143 -10.82 -22.79 -4.36
C ASN A 143 -11.01 -23.84 -5.46
N TYR A 144 -11.18 -23.38 -6.65
CA TYR A 144 -11.67 -24.20 -7.77
C TYR A 144 -10.74 -25.36 -8.15
N TYR A 145 -9.41 -25.17 -8.09
CA TYR A 145 -8.54 -26.06 -8.86
C TYR A 145 -7.97 -27.24 -8.08
N ASN A 146 -7.28 -27.05 -7.00
CA ASN A 146 -6.63 -28.11 -6.23
C ASN A 146 -6.59 -27.79 -4.73
N PRO A 147 -7.72 -27.89 -4.03
CA PRO A 147 -7.72 -27.70 -2.59
C PRO A 147 -6.72 -28.65 -1.92
N GLY A 148 -5.96 -28.17 -0.98
CA GLY A 148 -4.90 -28.92 -0.32
C GLY A 148 -3.49 -28.55 -0.78
N ASP A 149 -3.37 -27.81 -1.90
CA ASP A 149 -2.08 -27.32 -2.38
C ASP A 149 -1.84 -25.84 -2.07
N LEU A 150 -2.87 -25.14 -1.67
CA LEU A 150 -2.81 -23.75 -1.26
C LEU A 150 -1.83 -23.58 -0.10
N ASN A 151 -0.97 -22.59 -0.18
CA ASN A 151 0.00 -22.29 0.88
C ASN A 151 1.01 -23.42 1.19
N LYS A 152 1.18 -24.41 0.34
CA LYS A 152 2.32 -25.30 0.48
C LYS A 152 3.59 -24.46 0.46
N ASN A 153 4.33 -24.50 1.55
CA ASN A 153 5.52 -23.70 1.74
C ASN A 153 6.74 -24.35 1.07
N GLY A 154 7.62 -23.51 0.57
CA GLY A 154 8.97 -23.89 0.22
C GLY A 154 9.10 -24.63 -1.08
N LYS A 155 9.89 -25.67 -1.08
CA LYS A 155 10.44 -26.33 -2.27
C LYS A 155 9.41 -26.95 -3.21
N GLU A 156 8.19 -27.17 -2.71
CA GLU A 156 7.08 -27.74 -3.49
C GLU A 156 5.92 -26.76 -3.66
N GLY A 157 6.09 -25.52 -3.21
CA GLY A 157 5.06 -24.49 -3.16
C GLY A 157 4.57 -24.04 -4.53
N LYS A 158 3.76 -24.87 -5.16
CA LYS A 158 2.90 -24.40 -6.24
C LYS A 158 1.57 -24.04 -5.63
N THR A 159 1.15 -22.79 -5.83
CA THR A 159 -0.22 -22.41 -5.55
C THR A 159 -1.12 -23.18 -6.51
N SER A 160 -2.19 -23.70 -5.99
CA SER A 160 -3.15 -24.47 -6.78
C SER A 160 -4.24 -23.60 -7.41
N TRP A 161 -4.18 -22.32 -7.21
CA TRP A 161 -5.10 -21.41 -7.85
C TRP A 161 -4.80 -21.28 -9.34
N ASP A 162 -5.83 -21.31 -10.14
CA ASP A 162 -5.70 -20.93 -11.52
C ASP A 162 -5.45 -19.41 -11.67
N SER A 163 -5.11 -18.99 -12.86
CA SER A 163 -4.80 -17.58 -13.14
C SER A 163 -5.99 -16.66 -12.88
N PHE A 164 -7.22 -17.17 -13.00
CA PHE A 164 -8.43 -16.39 -12.79
C PHE A 164 -8.67 -16.12 -11.29
N ALA A 165 -8.63 -17.16 -10.46
CA ALA A 165 -8.74 -17.03 -9.01
C ALA A 165 -7.65 -16.10 -8.43
N TYR A 166 -6.40 -16.22 -8.94
CA TYR A 166 -5.33 -15.28 -8.62
C TYR A 166 -5.69 -13.84 -8.95
N ALA A 167 -6.18 -13.59 -10.15
CA ALA A 167 -6.54 -12.24 -10.58
C ALA A 167 -7.67 -11.64 -9.74
N LEU A 168 -8.68 -12.44 -9.39
CA LEU A 168 -9.79 -12.01 -8.53
C LEU A 168 -9.29 -11.60 -7.14
N MET A 169 -8.48 -12.43 -6.49
CA MET A 169 -7.92 -12.13 -5.18
C MET A 169 -6.94 -10.96 -5.19
N MET A 170 -6.11 -10.84 -6.23
CA MET A 170 -5.24 -9.68 -6.41
C MET A 170 -6.06 -8.41 -6.57
N GLY A 171 -7.11 -8.43 -7.36
CA GLY A 171 -8.03 -7.31 -7.52
C GLY A 171 -8.70 -6.90 -6.22
N HIS A 172 -9.16 -7.86 -5.43
CA HIS A 172 -9.70 -7.61 -4.09
C HIS A 172 -8.66 -6.97 -3.15
N ASN A 173 -7.46 -7.53 -3.07
CA ASN A 173 -6.39 -6.98 -2.22
C ASN A 173 -5.96 -5.57 -2.66
N VAL A 174 -5.93 -5.30 -3.96
CA VAL A 174 -5.64 -3.95 -4.49
C VAL A 174 -6.74 -2.97 -4.10
N TYR A 175 -8.00 -3.38 -4.18
CA TYR A 175 -9.12 -2.54 -3.75
C TYR A 175 -9.00 -2.16 -2.27
N GLU A 176 -8.71 -3.12 -1.39
CA GLU A 176 -8.47 -2.87 0.04
C GLU A 176 -7.26 -1.94 0.27
N HIS A 177 -6.21 -2.07 -0.54
CA HIS A 177 -5.05 -1.19 -0.48
C HIS A 177 -5.41 0.26 -0.86
N ILE A 178 -6.22 0.45 -1.90
CA ILE A 178 -6.72 1.77 -2.32
C ILE A 178 -7.60 2.36 -1.21
N ASN A 179 -8.50 1.60 -0.63
CA ASN A 179 -9.34 2.04 0.48
C ASN A 179 -8.53 2.50 1.69
N ALA A 180 -7.47 1.76 2.03
CA ALA A 180 -6.56 2.15 3.10
C ALA A 180 -5.85 3.49 2.80
N THR A 181 -5.41 3.69 1.56
CA THR A 181 -4.79 4.96 1.14
C THR A 181 -5.77 6.13 1.20
N GLN A 182 -7.01 5.92 0.76
CA GLN A 182 -8.07 6.93 0.87
C GLN A 182 -8.42 7.24 2.33
N MET A 183 -8.44 6.24 3.20
CA MET A 183 -8.61 6.44 4.64
C MET A 183 -7.46 7.25 5.23
N ALA A 184 -6.22 6.96 4.84
CA ALA A 184 -5.04 7.73 5.25
C ALA A 184 -5.18 9.22 4.85
N ASN A 185 -5.66 9.50 3.64
CA ASN A 185 -5.95 10.86 3.17
C ASN A 185 -6.99 11.57 4.05
N ARG A 186 -8.06 10.87 4.41
CA ARG A 186 -9.09 11.41 5.33
C ARG A 186 -8.53 11.70 6.72
N LEU A 187 -7.77 10.76 7.28
CA LEU A 187 -7.14 10.94 8.60
C LEU A 187 -6.15 12.10 8.62
N ALA A 188 -5.26 12.17 7.64
CA ALA A 188 -4.31 13.28 7.52
C ALA A 188 -4.97 14.64 7.25
N SER A 189 -6.28 14.69 6.99
CA SER A 189 -7.06 15.93 6.83
C SER A 189 -7.65 16.46 8.13
N ARG A 190 -7.61 15.69 9.20
CA ARG A 190 -8.10 16.10 10.51
C ARG A 190 -7.19 17.18 11.11
N PRO A 191 -7.72 18.08 11.97
CA PRO A 191 -6.91 19.08 12.65
C PRO A 191 -5.80 18.44 13.48
N SER A 192 -4.61 19.04 13.47
CA SER A 192 -3.46 18.56 14.21
C SER A 192 -3.70 18.49 15.73
N SER A 193 -4.56 19.35 16.28
CA SER A 193 -4.99 19.32 17.67
C SER A 193 -5.70 18.03 18.09
N GLN A 194 -6.20 17.25 17.12
CA GLN A 194 -6.87 15.97 17.36
C GLN A 194 -5.96 14.76 17.14
N MET A 195 -4.69 14.96 16.79
CA MET A 195 -3.80 13.84 16.43
C MET A 195 -3.68 12.79 17.53
N SER A 196 -3.57 13.21 18.79
CA SER A 196 -3.46 12.30 19.93
C SER A 196 -4.66 11.38 20.11
N THR A 197 -5.81 11.72 19.53
CA THR A 197 -7.03 10.91 19.66
C THR A 197 -7.15 9.80 18.60
N TRP A 198 -6.32 9.84 17.56
CA TRP A 198 -6.45 8.88 16.46
C TRP A 198 -5.11 8.38 15.89
N VAL A 199 -4.00 9.02 16.20
CA VAL A 199 -2.66 8.54 15.79
C VAL A 199 -2.11 7.64 16.91
N PRO A 200 -1.66 6.42 16.58
CA PRO A 200 -0.96 5.58 17.56
C PRO A 200 0.30 6.28 18.10
N PRO A 201 0.61 6.12 19.41
CA PRO A 201 1.70 6.84 20.07
C PRO A 201 3.09 6.65 19.46
N GLN A 202 3.29 5.56 18.74
CA GLN A 202 4.57 5.27 18.06
C GLN A 202 4.78 6.06 16.75
N TYR A 203 3.81 6.83 16.28
CA TYR A 203 3.85 7.69 15.09
C TYR A 203 3.69 9.16 15.45
#